data_1ccffdae9c039185d81d715f6641306b
#
_entry.id   1ccffdae9c039185d81d715f6641306b
#
_cell.length_a   1.000
_cell.length_b   1.000
_cell.length_c   1.000
_cell.angle_alpha   90.00
_cell.angle_beta   90.00
_cell.angle_gamma   90.00
#
_symmetry.space_group_name_H-M   'P 1'
#
loop_
_entity.id
_entity.type
_entity.pdbx_description
1 polymer ?
#
loop_
_entity_poly.entity_id
_entity_poly.type
_entity_poly.pdbx_seq_one_letter_code
_entity_poly.pdbx_strand_id
1 'polypeptide(L)'
;MLRYFSLLACQLSISMERYCLTLDLQDDPKLIAEYEDWHQHVWPEILQSITGSGIEHMQIYRYANRLFMIMEVDESFSFEAKGAADASNAKVQEWETLMWKYQQPLPGSKPGEKWMLMEKIFDL
;
A
#
# COMPACT_ATOMS: atom_id res chain seq x y z
N MET A 1 -1.63 0.64 -41.27
CA MET A 1 -3.00 0.57 -40.75
C MET A 1 -3.06 -0.21 -39.45
N LEU A 2 -2.70 -1.49 -39.46
CA LEU A 2 -2.69 -2.32 -38.30
C LEU A 2 -1.77 -1.80 -37.16
N ARG A 3 -0.70 -1.12 -37.53
CA ARG A 3 0.24 -0.53 -36.55
C ARG A 3 -0.40 0.55 -35.71
N TYR A 4 -1.34 1.31 -36.23
CA TYR A 4 -2.00 2.38 -35.51
C TYR A 4 -2.92 1.84 -34.41
N PHE A 5 -3.62 0.75 -34.70
CA PHE A 5 -4.47 0.12 -33.69
C PHE A 5 -3.66 -0.45 -32.53
N SER A 6 -2.50 -1.04 -32.82
CA SER A 6 -1.62 -1.55 -31.77
C SER A 6 -1.10 -0.44 -30.87
N LEU A 7 -0.72 0.69 -31.46
CA LEU A 7 -0.23 1.84 -30.69
C LEU A 7 -1.32 2.45 -29.81
N LEU A 8 -2.54 2.57 -30.36
CA LEU A 8 -3.67 3.08 -29.59
C LEU A 8 -4.03 2.15 -28.45
N ALA A 9 -4.02 0.85 -28.69
CA ALA A 9 -4.29 -0.13 -27.65
C ALA A 9 -3.25 -0.05 -26.51
N CYS A 10 -1.97 0.09 -26.85
CA CYS A 10 -0.91 0.29 -25.88
C CYS A 10 -1.11 1.55 -25.05
N GLN A 11 -1.46 2.67 -25.68
CA GLN A 11 -1.70 3.92 -25.00
C GLN A 11 -2.90 3.85 -24.06
N LEU A 12 -3.95 3.16 -24.45
CA LEU A 12 -5.15 3.00 -23.64
C LEU A 12 -4.95 2.08 -22.45
N SER A 13 -3.96 1.16 -22.52
CA SER A 13 -3.70 0.21 -21.45
C SER A 13 -2.72 0.72 -20.40
N ILE A 14 -2.11 1.91 -20.58
CA ILE A 14 -1.09 2.44 -19.68
C ILE A 14 -1.65 3.62 -18.87
N SER A 15 -2.64 3.35 -18.03
CA SER A 15 -3.16 4.36 -17.12
C SER A 15 -2.90 3.90 -15.70
N MET A 16 -1.63 3.96 -15.30
CA MET A 16 -1.19 3.56 -13.97
C MET A 16 -0.55 4.73 -13.26
N GLU A 17 -0.95 4.95 -12.02
CA GLU A 17 -0.28 5.89 -11.15
C GLU A 17 0.49 5.15 -10.07
N ARG A 18 1.60 5.74 -9.64
CA ARG A 18 2.43 5.19 -8.58
C ARG A 18 2.38 6.10 -7.37
N TYR A 19 2.17 5.50 -6.21
CA TYR A 19 2.23 6.19 -4.94
C TYR A 19 3.26 5.53 -4.04
N CYS A 20 4.00 6.36 -3.30
CA CYS A 20 4.98 5.90 -2.34
C CYS A 20 4.55 6.35 -0.95
N LEU A 21 4.60 5.44 0.00
CA LEU A 21 4.16 5.70 1.37
C LEU A 21 5.22 5.21 2.34
N THR A 22 5.23 5.76 3.53
CA THR A 22 6.19 5.37 4.56
C THR A 22 5.53 5.26 5.93
N LEU A 23 6.12 4.43 6.78
CA LEU A 23 5.67 4.18 8.14
C LEU A 23 6.83 3.56 8.90
N ASP A 24 6.87 3.74 10.21
CA ASP A 24 7.87 3.08 11.03
C ASP A 24 7.31 1.84 11.71
N LEU A 25 8.20 0.93 12.07
CA LEU A 25 7.93 -0.18 12.97
C LEU A 25 8.46 0.17 14.35
N GLN A 26 7.95 -0.51 15.38
CA GLN A 26 8.59 -0.50 16.68
C GLN A 26 10.04 -0.96 16.51
N ASP A 27 10.98 -0.22 17.09
CA ASP A 27 12.41 -0.52 16.94
C ASP A 27 12.83 -1.67 17.86
N ASP A 28 12.36 -2.85 17.53
CA ASP A 28 12.55 -4.07 18.29
C ASP A 28 12.76 -5.23 17.31
N PRO A 29 13.94 -5.88 17.31
CA PRO A 29 14.25 -6.92 16.33
C PRO A 29 13.24 -8.06 16.31
N LYS A 30 12.70 -8.43 17.45
CA LYS A 30 11.72 -9.52 17.54
C LYS A 30 10.41 -9.12 16.89
N LEU A 31 9.93 -7.91 17.16
CA LEU A 31 8.68 -7.40 16.55
C LEU A 31 8.83 -7.20 15.05
N ILE A 32 9.99 -6.74 14.60
CA ILE A 32 10.29 -6.60 13.18
C ILE A 32 10.24 -7.96 12.49
N ALA A 33 10.85 -8.98 13.07
CA ALA A 33 10.83 -10.33 12.52
C ALA A 33 9.42 -10.90 12.46
N GLU A 34 8.60 -10.67 13.48
CA GLU A 34 7.19 -11.11 13.49
C GLU A 34 6.38 -10.40 12.41
N TYR A 35 6.61 -9.10 12.22
CA TYR A 35 5.93 -8.32 11.19
C TYR A 35 6.24 -8.88 9.79
N GLU A 36 7.51 -9.18 9.53
CA GLU A 36 7.92 -9.77 8.26
C GLU A 36 7.32 -11.16 8.06
N ASP A 37 7.22 -11.94 9.12
CA ASP A 37 6.60 -13.26 9.06
C ASP A 37 5.12 -13.18 8.69
N TRP A 38 4.37 -12.25 9.28
CA TRP A 38 2.98 -12.02 8.90
C TRP A 38 2.83 -11.73 7.42
N HIS A 39 3.79 -11.03 6.81
CA HIS A 39 3.75 -10.70 5.39
C HIS A 39 4.12 -11.86 4.47
N GLN A 40 4.59 -12.99 5.02
CA GLN A 40 4.71 -14.23 4.28
C GLN A 40 3.38 -15.00 4.24
N HIS A 41 2.43 -14.61 5.07
CA HIS A 41 1.16 -15.31 5.25
C HIS A 41 -0.01 -14.32 5.35
N VAL A 42 -0.06 -13.38 4.42
CA VAL A 42 -1.14 -12.38 4.40
C VAL A 42 -2.48 -13.06 4.16
N TRP A 43 -3.48 -12.69 4.93
CA TRP A 43 -4.82 -13.29 4.83
C TRP A 43 -5.43 -13.06 3.45
N PRO A 44 -6.12 -14.07 2.88
CA PRO A 44 -6.76 -13.92 1.57
C PRO A 44 -7.71 -12.73 1.48
N GLU A 45 -8.44 -12.44 2.54
CA GLU A 45 -9.37 -11.32 2.57
C GLU A 45 -8.65 -9.97 2.44
N ILE A 46 -7.42 -9.88 2.96
CA ILE A 46 -6.59 -8.67 2.85
C ILE A 46 -6.08 -8.51 1.43
N LEU A 47 -5.60 -9.59 0.84
CA LEU A 47 -5.17 -9.57 -0.57
C LEU A 47 -6.32 -9.15 -1.49
N GLN A 48 -7.51 -9.66 -1.25
CA GLN A 48 -8.70 -9.33 -2.01
C GLN A 48 -9.09 -7.85 -1.83
N SER A 49 -8.99 -7.31 -0.63
CA SER A 49 -9.31 -5.91 -0.38
C SER A 49 -8.34 -4.98 -1.10
N ILE A 50 -7.09 -5.39 -1.24
CA ILE A 50 -6.07 -4.63 -1.96
C ILE A 50 -6.35 -4.66 -3.47
N THR A 51 -6.39 -5.85 -4.04
CA THR A 51 -6.58 -6.01 -5.50
C THR A 51 -7.94 -5.51 -5.96
N GLY A 52 -8.97 -5.70 -5.16
CA GLY A 52 -10.32 -5.23 -5.48
C GLY A 52 -10.48 -3.72 -5.46
N SER A 53 -9.53 -2.98 -4.89
CA SER A 53 -9.58 -1.52 -4.85
C SER A 53 -8.94 -0.84 -6.06
N GLY A 54 -8.34 -1.60 -6.97
CA GLY A 54 -7.64 -1.05 -8.12
C GLY A 54 -6.13 -0.95 -7.93
N ILE A 55 -5.59 -1.58 -6.88
CA ILE A 55 -4.14 -1.68 -6.69
C ILE A 55 -3.64 -2.88 -7.49
N GLU A 56 -2.83 -2.62 -8.50
CA GLU A 56 -2.30 -3.66 -9.40
C GLU A 56 -1.02 -4.29 -8.83
N HIS A 57 -0.16 -3.47 -8.24
CA HIS A 57 1.09 -3.92 -7.65
C HIS A 57 1.34 -3.20 -6.34
N MET A 58 1.89 -3.91 -5.38
CA MET A 58 2.28 -3.35 -4.09
C MET A 58 3.55 -4.03 -3.61
N GLN A 59 4.52 -3.24 -3.19
CA GLN A 59 5.77 -3.73 -2.62
C GLN A 59 6.09 -2.94 -1.36
N ILE A 60 6.59 -3.63 -0.36
CA ILE A 60 7.04 -3.00 0.87
C ILE A 60 8.51 -3.34 1.07
N TYR A 61 9.32 -2.31 1.28
CA TYR A 61 10.74 -2.42 1.58
C TYR A 61 11.00 -1.94 3.00
N ARG A 62 12.04 -2.44 3.61
CA ARG A 62 12.41 -2.04 4.96
C ARG A 62 13.90 -1.67 5.03
N TYR A 63 14.20 -0.60 5.75
CA TYR A 63 15.54 -0.26 6.20
C TYR A 63 15.46 0.03 7.71
N ALA A 64 16.21 -0.72 8.52
CA ALA A 64 16.12 -0.66 9.99
C ALA A 64 14.64 -0.83 10.43
N ASN A 65 14.06 0.15 11.11
CA ASN A 65 12.65 0.10 11.51
C ASN A 65 11.75 0.95 10.60
N ARG A 66 12.26 1.41 9.44
CA ARG A 66 11.46 2.20 8.51
C ARG A 66 10.98 1.38 7.33
N LEU A 67 9.71 1.51 7.03
CA LEU A 67 9.06 0.87 5.89
C LEU A 67 8.86 1.86 4.75
N PHE A 68 8.96 1.37 3.56
CA PHE A 68 8.71 2.10 2.33
C PHE A 68 7.81 1.24 1.44
N MET A 69 6.63 1.77 1.13
CA MET A 69 5.67 1.07 0.27
C MET A 69 5.60 1.76 -1.08
N ILE A 70 5.65 0.96 -2.14
CA ILE A 70 5.35 1.41 -3.50
C ILE A 70 4.08 0.70 -3.93
N MET A 71 3.08 1.45 -4.39
CA MET A 71 1.91 0.84 -5.00
C MET A 71 1.61 1.48 -6.34
N GLU A 72 1.23 0.64 -7.28
CA GLU A 72 0.81 1.05 -8.60
C GLU A 72 -0.68 0.74 -8.74
N VAL A 73 -1.44 1.75 -9.16
CA VAL A 73 -2.89 1.68 -9.17
C VAL A 73 -3.45 1.98 -10.55
N ASP A 74 -4.60 1.42 -10.84
CA ASP A 74 -5.33 1.73 -12.06
C ASP A 74 -6.24 2.95 -11.85
N GLU A 75 -6.96 3.33 -12.90
CA GLU A 75 -7.83 4.51 -12.90
C GLU A 75 -9.04 4.40 -11.96
N SER A 76 -9.38 3.19 -11.51
CA SER A 76 -10.51 2.99 -10.60
C SER A 76 -10.16 3.27 -9.14
N PHE A 77 -8.88 3.34 -8.81
CA PHE A 77 -8.45 3.52 -7.43
C PHE A 77 -8.64 4.95 -6.94
N SER A 78 -9.12 5.09 -5.70
CA SER A 78 -9.00 6.35 -4.95
C SER A 78 -8.73 6.04 -3.48
N PHE A 79 -7.95 6.89 -2.84
CA PHE A 79 -7.67 6.75 -1.40
C PHE A 79 -8.96 6.86 -0.58
N GLU A 80 -9.87 7.73 -0.99
CA GLU A 80 -11.14 7.92 -0.29
C GLU A 80 -11.98 6.65 -0.33
N ALA A 81 -12.15 6.06 -1.50
CA ALA A 81 -12.94 4.84 -1.66
C ALA A 81 -12.31 3.66 -0.94
N LYS A 82 -10.98 3.53 -1.02
CA LYS A 82 -10.24 2.48 -0.31
C LYS A 82 -10.41 2.61 1.19
N GLY A 83 -10.27 3.82 1.72
CA GLY A 83 -10.45 4.09 3.15
C GLY A 83 -11.86 3.77 3.63
N ALA A 84 -12.88 4.12 2.86
CA ALA A 84 -14.26 3.82 3.20
C ALA A 84 -14.55 2.31 3.19
N ALA A 85 -14.05 1.60 2.17
CA ALA A 85 -14.19 0.16 2.08
C ALA A 85 -13.51 -0.56 3.24
N ASP A 86 -12.30 -0.15 3.57
CA ASP A 86 -11.52 -0.73 4.67
C ASP A 86 -12.22 -0.50 6.02
N ALA A 87 -12.76 0.68 6.24
CA ALA A 87 -13.45 1.01 7.48
C ALA A 87 -14.69 0.14 7.72
N SER A 88 -15.34 -0.30 6.65
CA SER A 88 -16.52 -1.17 6.74
C SER A 88 -16.23 -2.67 6.61
N ASN A 89 -14.98 -3.05 6.44
CA ASN A 89 -14.56 -4.44 6.27
C ASN A 89 -13.97 -4.98 7.59
N ALA A 90 -14.70 -5.86 8.24
CA ALA A 90 -14.32 -6.40 9.55
C ALA A 90 -12.96 -7.11 9.52
N LYS A 91 -12.65 -7.85 8.46
CA LYS A 91 -11.36 -8.55 8.34
C LYS A 91 -10.20 -7.58 8.14
N VAL A 92 -10.40 -6.53 7.39
CA VAL A 92 -9.38 -5.48 7.23
C VAL A 92 -9.13 -4.79 8.57
N GLN A 93 -10.17 -4.48 9.32
CA GLN A 93 -10.03 -3.86 10.64
C GLN A 93 -9.29 -4.78 11.63
N GLU A 94 -9.57 -6.08 11.56
CA GLU A 94 -8.86 -7.07 12.38
C GLU A 94 -7.37 -7.12 12.02
N TRP A 95 -7.04 -7.12 10.73
CA TRP A 95 -5.66 -7.08 10.26
C TRP A 95 -4.96 -5.79 10.69
N GLU A 96 -5.61 -4.65 10.54
CA GLU A 96 -5.04 -3.36 10.95
C GLU A 96 -4.76 -3.31 12.44
N THR A 97 -5.64 -3.84 13.26
CA THR A 97 -5.44 -3.94 14.70
C THR A 97 -4.22 -4.81 15.03
N LEU A 98 -4.07 -5.93 14.34
CA LEU A 98 -2.90 -6.79 14.48
C LEU A 98 -1.62 -6.05 14.07
N MET A 99 -1.64 -5.34 12.96
CA MET A 99 -0.46 -4.61 12.48
C MET A 99 -0.05 -3.48 13.40
N TRP A 100 -1.01 -2.84 14.10
CA TRP A 100 -0.71 -1.78 15.07
C TRP A 100 0.23 -2.24 16.20
N LYS A 101 0.23 -3.50 16.50
CA LYS A 101 1.15 -4.07 17.50
C LYS A 101 2.62 -3.83 17.11
N TYR A 102 2.88 -3.80 15.81
CA TYR A 102 4.24 -3.72 15.26
C TYR A 102 4.59 -2.33 14.77
N GLN A 103 3.59 -1.52 14.44
CA GLN A 103 3.78 -0.24 13.77
C GLN A 103 3.93 0.89 14.78
N GLN A 104 4.67 1.92 14.35
CA GLN A 104 4.90 3.14 15.13
C GLN A 104 4.63 4.34 14.25
N PRO A 105 3.73 5.26 14.66
CA PRO A 105 3.48 6.47 13.88
C PRO A 105 4.74 7.27 13.65
N LEU A 106 4.84 7.88 12.47
CA LEU A 106 5.96 8.77 12.16
C LEU A 106 5.88 10.05 13.01
N PRO A 107 7.04 10.68 13.32
CA PRO A 107 7.05 11.98 13.97
C PRO A 107 6.21 12.98 13.17
N GLY A 108 5.36 13.72 13.85
CA GLY A 108 4.51 14.73 13.22
C GLY A 108 3.21 14.22 12.62
N SER A 109 2.97 12.91 12.64
CA SER A 109 1.68 12.37 12.20
C SER A 109 0.58 12.69 13.20
N LYS A 110 -0.65 12.79 12.71
CA LYS A 110 -1.82 13.01 13.54
C LYS A 110 -2.30 11.69 14.13
N PRO A 111 -3.06 11.72 15.27
CA PRO A 111 -3.62 10.50 15.82
C PRO A 111 -4.40 9.70 14.78
N GLY A 112 -4.11 8.40 14.70
CA GLY A 112 -4.78 7.49 13.76
C GLY A 112 -4.15 7.41 12.37
N GLU A 113 -3.24 8.31 12.03
CA GLU A 113 -2.51 8.21 10.77
C GLU A 113 -1.43 7.13 10.88
N LYS A 114 -1.35 6.28 9.86
CA LYS A 114 -0.37 5.19 9.76
C LYS A 114 0.59 5.45 8.61
N TRP A 115 0.26 4.91 7.46
CA TRP A 115 1.04 5.11 6.24
C TRP A 115 0.90 6.54 5.78
N MET A 116 2.04 7.21 5.61
CA MET A 116 2.07 8.60 5.17
C MET A 116 2.47 8.68 3.71
N LEU A 117 1.65 9.34 2.91
CA LEU A 117 1.92 9.54 1.49
C LEU A 117 3.15 10.43 1.32
N MET A 118 4.09 9.96 0.50
CA MET A 118 5.31 10.69 0.20
C MET A 118 5.10 11.56 -1.04
N GLU A 119 5.73 12.72 -1.04
CA GLU A 119 5.69 13.65 -2.15
C GLU A 119 6.82 13.33 -3.13
N LYS A 120 6.49 13.25 -4.44
CA LYS A 120 7.50 13.08 -5.47
C LYS A 120 8.23 14.41 -5.65
N ILE A 121 9.53 14.41 -5.43
CA ILE A 121 10.34 15.65 -5.52
C ILE A 121 11.26 15.65 -6.74
N PHE A 122 11.36 14.56 -7.46
CA PHE A 122 12.18 14.45 -8.66
C PHE A 122 11.65 13.35 -9.56
N ASP A 123 11.65 13.63 -10.86
CA ASP A 123 11.30 12.64 -11.89
C ASP A 123 12.21 12.94 -13.10
N LEU A 124 12.94 11.92 -13.56
CA LEU A 124 13.88 12.06 -14.68
C LEU A 124 13.16 12.07 -16.02
#